data_becd9b74f40999911ac68217d727c2d9
#
_entry.id   becd9b74f40999911ac68217d727c2d9
#
_cell.length_a   1.000
_cell.length_b   1.000
_cell.length_c   1.000
_cell.angle_alpha   90.00
_cell.angle_beta   90.00
_cell.angle_gamma   90.00
#
_symmetry.space_group_name_H-M   'P 1'
#
loop_
_entity.id
_entity.type
_entity.pdbx_description
1 polymer ?
#
loop_
_entity_poly.entity_id
_entity_poly.type
_entity_poly.pdbx_seq_one_letter_code
_entity_poly.pdbx_strand_id
1 'polypeptide(L)' 'MSKLSDRCEERKVEAQALADKYNAEKAEIDKLRTEANQKEKENAIVYEQFMVKNSQYAELLGLVKEEEGVEAVVDG' A
#
# COMPACT_ATOMS: atom_id res chain seq x y z
N MET A 1 7.33 -54.73 12.10
CA MET A 1 7.69 -53.33 12.34
C MET A 1 7.13 -52.85 13.65
N SER A 2 7.83 -52.02 14.39
CA SER A 2 7.35 -51.55 15.67
C SER A 2 6.37 -50.42 15.51
N LYS A 3 5.45 -50.28 16.45
CA LYS A 3 4.51 -49.17 16.49
C LYS A 3 5.23 -47.84 16.63
N LEU A 4 6.37 -47.82 17.30
CA LEU A 4 7.18 -46.62 17.46
C LEU A 4 7.77 -46.17 16.13
N SER A 5 8.21 -47.09 15.29
CA SER A 5 8.73 -46.81 13.97
C SER A 5 7.65 -46.19 13.08
N ASP A 6 6.44 -46.74 13.12
CA ASP A 6 5.32 -46.27 12.37
C ASP A 6 4.88 -44.85 12.83
N ARG A 7 4.86 -44.61 14.13
CA ARG A 7 4.57 -43.30 14.71
C ARG A 7 5.60 -42.25 14.31
N CYS A 8 6.86 -42.69 14.32
CA CYS A 8 7.96 -41.80 13.91
C CYS A 8 7.78 -41.37 12.47
N GLU A 9 7.41 -42.26 11.58
CA GLU A 9 7.19 -41.99 10.17
C GLU A 9 5.96 -41.08 9.98
N GLU A 10 4.87 -41.33 10.71
CA GLU A 10 3.70 -40.47 10.68
C GLU A 10 4.02 -39.05 11.10
N ARG A 11 4.75 -38.88 12.18
CA ARG A 11 5.16 -37.55 12.66
C ARG A 11 6.07 -36.84 11.69
N LYS A 12 6.93 -37.58 11.04
CA LYS A 12 7.79 -37.03 10.01
C LYS A 12 7.02 -36.48 8.83
N VAL A 13 6.03 -37.25 8.36
CA VAL A 13 5.16 -36.81 7.25
C VAL A 13 4.35 -35.60 7.65
N GLU A 14 3.78 -35.60 8.86
CA GLU A 14 3.01 -34.47 9.37
C GLU A 14 3.89 -33.20 9.47
N ALA A 15 5.09 -33.37 10.00
CA ALA A 15 6.04 -32.24 10.14
C ALA A 15 6.42 -31.68 8.78
N GLN A 16 6.66 -32.55 7.80
CA GLN A 16 7.00 -32.13 6.45
C GLN A 16 5.87 -31.37 5.80
N ALA A 17 4.64 -31.86 5.97
CA ALA A 17 3.45 -31.18 5.41
C ALA A 17 3.27 -29.80 6.00
N LEU A 18 3.50 -29.65 7.32
CA LEU A 18 3.40 -28.34 7.98
C LEU A 18 4.55 -27.40 7.55
N ALA A 19 5.75 -27.96 7.35
CA ALA A 19 6.88 -27.18 6.86
C ALA A 19 6.60 -26.66 5.44
N ASP A 20 6.03 -27.49 4.58
CA ASP A 20 5.69 -27.10 3.22
C ASP A 20 4.63 -26.00 3.23
N LYS A 21 3.61 -26.13 4.08
CA LYS A 21 2.58 -25.13 4.23
C LYS A 21 3.13 -23.81 4.74
N TYR A 22 4.01 -23.88 5.74
CA TYR A 22 4.65 -22.69 6.29
C TYR A 22 5.46 -21.96 5.23
N ASN A 23 6.25 -22.69 4.45
CA ASN A 23 7.08 -22.10 3.41
C ASN A 23 6.22 -21.46 2.30
N ALA A 24 5.13 -22.11 1.91
CA ALA A 24 4.22 -21.57 0.90
C ALA A 24 3.56 -20.29 1.37
N GLU A 25 3.08 -20.28 2.62
CA GLU A 25 2.45 -19.08 3.20
C GLU A 25 3.46 -17.93 3.34
N LYS A 26 4.68 -18.26 3.75
CA LYS A 26 5.74 -17.25 3.88
C LYS A 26 6.08 -16.61 2.54
N ALA A 27 6.17 -17.42 1.49
CA ALA A 27 6.42 -16.92 0.14
C ALA A 27 5.32 -15.97 -0.31
N GLU A 28 4.06 -16.30 -0.02
CA GLU A 28 2.94 -15.44 -0.35
C GLU A 28 2.96 -14.15 0.45
N ILE A 29 3.29 -14.22 1.75
CA ILE A 29 3.43 -13.02 2.59
C ILE A 29 4.50 -12.10 2.03
N ASP A 30 5.65 -12.65 1.64
CA ASP A 30 6.75 -11.86 1.07
C ASP A 30 6.32 -11.19 -0.24
N LYS A 31 5.55 -11.89 -1.07
CA LYS A 31 5.00 -11.34 -2.30
C LYS A 31 4.05 -10.19 -2.01
N LEU A 32 3.15 -10.36 -1.05
CA LEU A 32 2.20 -9.33 -0.66
C LEU A 32 2.91 -8.10 -0.09
N ARG A 33 3.97 -8.30 0.67
CA ARG A 33 4.79 -7.19 1.21
C ARG A 33 5.44 -6.40 0.08
N THR A 34 5.97 -7.10 -0.92
CA THR A 34 6.59 -6.45 -2.07
C THR A 34 5.57 -5.63 -2.83
N GLU A 35 4.38 -6.19 -3.06
CA GLU A 35 3.28 -5.50 -3.73
C GLU A 35 2.82 -4.28 -2.93
N ALA A 36 2.69 -4.43 -1.61
CA ALA A 36 2.29 -3.34 -0.73
C ALA A 36 3.32 -2.20 -0.75
N ASN A 37 4.60 -2.54 -0.70
CA ASN A 37 5.68 -1.54 -0.76
C ASN A 37 5.64 -0.79 -2.09
N GLN A 38 5.39 -1.49 -3.18
CA GLN A 38 5.30 -0.88 -4.51
C GLN A 38 4.11 0.08 -4.58
N LYS A 39 2.97 -0.33 -4.05
CA LYS A 39 1.78 0.51 -4.00
C LYS A 39 1.98 1.74 -3.12
N GLU A 40 2.70 1.60 -2.02
CA GLU A 40 3.03 2.74 -1.16
C GLU A 40 3.86 3.77 -1.90
N LYS A 41 4.84 3.33 -2.69
CA LYS A 41 5.66 4.22 -3.51
C LYS A 41 4.83 4.93 -4.55
N GLU A 42 3.96 4.20 -5.24
CA GLU A 42 3.05 4.77 -6.23
C GLU A 42 2.11 5.78 -5.59
N ASN A 43 1.58 5.44 -4.42
CA ASN A 43 0.68 6.32 -3.68
C ASN A 43 1.38 7.60 -3.23
N ALA A 44 2.64 7.52 -2.84
CA ALA A 44 3.42 8.68 -2.46
C ALA A 44 3.58 9.65 -3.65
N ILE A 45 3.79 9.11 -4.85
CA ILE A 45 3.90 9.93 -6.06
C ILE A 45 2.57 10.62 -6.36
N VAL A 46 1.46 9.89 -6.26
CA VAL A 46 0.12 10.45 -6.46
C VAL A 46 -0.17 11.54 -5.44
N TYR A 47 0.24 11.33 -4.20
CA TYR A 47 0.06 12.32 -3.14
C TYR A 47 0.83 13.60 -3.45
N GLU A 48 2.07 13.49 -3.93
CA GLU A 48 2.86 14.64 -4.34
C GLU A 48 2.18 15.41 -5.47
N GLN A 49 1.67 14.69 -6.46
CA GLN A 49 0.93 15.30 -7.57
C GLN A 49 -0.32 16.03 -7.08
N PHE A 50 -1.02 15.41 -6.14
CA PHE A 50 -2.18 16.04 -5.51
C PHE A 50 -1.80 17.33 -4.80
N MET A 51 -0.75 17.32 -4.02
CA MET A 51 -0.30 18.51 -3.29
C MET A 51 0.08 19.65 -4.23
N VAL A 52 0.77 19.34 -5.33
CA VAL A 52 1.16 20.34 -6.33
C VAL A 52 -0.10 20.95 -6.96
N LYS A 53 -1.01 20.11 -7.42
CA LYS A 53 -2.24 20.58 -8.07
C LYS A 53 -3.14 21.37 -7.11
N ASN A 54 -3.22 20.91 -5.88
CA ASN A 54 -4.00 21.59 -4.86
C ASN A 54 -3.42 22.98 -4.54
N SER A 55 -2.10 23.10 -4.49
CA SER A 55 -1.43 24.39 -4.31
C SER A 55 -1.71 25.33 -5.47
N GLN A 56 -1.64 24.81 -6.70
CA GLN A 56 -1.94 25.58 -7.90
C GLN A 56 -3.41 26.07 -7.89
N TYR A 57 -4.31 25.17 -7.51
CA TYR A 57 -5.72 25.52 -7.39
C TYR A 57 -5.95 26.63 -6.36
N ALA A 58 -5.36 26.49 -5.18
CA ALA A 58 -5.48 27.48 -4.10
C ALA A 58 -4.94 28.84 -4.55
N GLU A 59 -3.82 28.85 -5.26
CA GLU A 59 -3.21 30.07 -5.79
C GLU A 59 -4.12 30.75 -6.79
N LEU A 60 -4.65 30.00 -7.75
CA LEU A 60 -5.59 30.54 -8.75
C LEU A 60 -6.88 31.05 -8.10
N LEU A 61 -7.37 30.32 -7.12
CA LEU A 61 -8.57 30.74 -6.39
C LEU A 61 -8.34 32.07 -5.68
N GLY A 62 -7.17 32.26 -5.09
CA GLY A 62 -6.77 33.51 -4.48
C GLY A 62 -6.78 34.68 -5.48
N LEU A 63 -6.25 34.44 -6.69
CA LEU A 63 -6.20 35.43 -7.75
C LEU A 63 -7.61 35.79 -8.23
N VAL A 64 -8.49 34.79 -8.40
CA VAL A 64 -9.87 35.01 -8.78
C VAL A 64 -10.59 35.89 -7.74
N LYS A 65 -10.36 35.61 -6.46
CA LYS A 65 -10.96 36.39 -5.37
C LYS A 65 -10.45 37.85 -5.39
N GLU A 66 -9.17 38.04 -5.69
CA GLU A 66 -8.58 39.37 -5.81
C GLU A 66 -9.24 40.15 -6.96
N GLU A 67 -9.43 39.50 -8.11
CA GLU A 67 -10.11 40.13 -9.25
C GLU A 67 -11.52 40.54 -8.90
N GLU A 68 -12.28 39.65 -8.24
CA GLU A 68 -13.63 39.92 -7.81
C GLU A 68 -13.68 41.09 -6.82
N GLY A 69 -12.73 41.13 -5.90
CA GLY A 69 -12.59 42.20 -4.94
C GLY A 69 -12.28 43.53 -5.60
N VAL A 70 -11.37 43.55 -6.59
CA VAL A 70 -11.00 44.74 -7.34
C VAL A 70 -12.20 45.24 -8.16
N GLU A 71 -12.90 44.33 -8.83
CA GLU A 71 -14.11 44.70 -9.60
C GLU A 71 -15.19 45.32 -8.70
N ALA A 72 -15.40 44.75 -7.52
CA ALA A 72 -16.34 45.27 -6.55
C ALA A 72 -15.96 46.69 -6.10
N VAL A 73 -14.67 46.96 -5.91
CA VAL A 73 -14.18 48.29 -5.54
C VAL A 73 -14.35 49.29 -6.68
N VAL A 74 -14.07 48.87 -7.91
CA VAL A 74 -14.23 49.75 -9.10
C VAL A 74 -15.69 50.06 -9.35
N ASP A 75 -16.57 49.10 -9.19
CA ASP A 75 -18.02 49.31 -9.39
C ASP A 75 -18.68 50.09 -8.25
N GLY A 76 -18.08 50.02 -7.10
CA GLY A 76 -18.57 50.70 -5.92
C GLY A 76 -18.07 52.12 -5.86
#